data_eb99cab0631418769a9903f1435d589e
#
_entry.id   eb99cab0631418769a9903f1435d589e
#
_cell.length_a   1.000
_cell.length_b   1.000
_cell.length_c   1.000
_cell.angle_alpha   90.00
_cell.angle_beta   90.00
_cell.angle_gamma   90.00
#
_symmetry.space_group_name_H-M   'P 1'
#
loop_
_entity.id
_entity.type
_entity.pdbx_description
1 polymer ?
#
loop_
_entity_poly.entity_id
_entity_poly.type
_entity_poly.pdbx_seq_one_letter_code
_entity_poly.pdbx_strand_id
1 'polypeptide(L)'
;MAKKRKSGTGTVRQRGDDRWEGRVVVGYDDSGLPKTKNVLAKTKRECQEKLRQLTEGMVGRNDRKVKPDMLFGDWLCYWYETHSKPTLRASTRNNYENVIHNHVLPEIGKISLHKLSQNDLQQFYGRLKKNGRKRLTEQYGAGLSDRMVRMCHAVCRSALERAVRDDLLRTNPAIGCKLPPKKAKEMQVLDREELQKFLIQAQADGYYELFLLDICTGLRRGELIALQWEDLNFETGVLTVNKQAYTVNGELQIIPPKTKASVRKLVLPPAVLAVLREYRKKVDSRWMFPSPVKADRPITPGVARRRLQTILERADCKRVRFHDLRHTFATLALENGMDVKTLSAMLGHVSATTTLDIYTHITGDMQRAAAASIDRSIGKAALREEAEPEQKGIVDFQPYVGKKRKPGTGCVSELNDHLFEGRYSPIWPDGTQHSRNVYAHTREECEEKLKALITEMNEERKKLKEQLTGIAPPEKLTKKQRKLWDYMRLHPEVTEFSTLAKRTGLARNTVKKHYGMMVAILGRK
;
A
#
# COMPACT_ATOMS: atom_id res chain seq x y z
N MET A 1 -22.29 24.87 17.93
CA MET A 1 -20.96 24.21 17.93
C MET A 1 -19.86 25.26 18.09
N ALA A 2 -19.04 25.18 19.16
CA ALA A 2 -17.97 26.13 19.40
C ALA A 2 -16.85 25.96 18.35
N LYS A 3 -16.47 27.05 17.66
CA LYS A 3 -15.37 27.05 16.69
C LYS A 3 -14.07 26.57 17.36
N LYS A 4 -13.47 25.48 16.88
CA LYS A 4 -12.12 25.02 17.27
C LYS A 4 -11.12 26.14 17.06
N ARG A 5 -10.45 26.58 18.12
CA ARG A 5 -9.40 27.62 18.06
C ARG A 5 -8.14 27.09 17.37
N LYS A 6 -7.40 27.99 16.71
CA LYS A 6 -6.11 27.65 16.09
C LYS A 6 -5.11 27.19 17.17
N SER A 7 -4.38 26.11 16.92
CA SER A 7 -3.30 25.61 17.79
C SER A 7 -2.25 26.71 17.99
N GLY A 8 -1.74 26.88 19.22
CA GLY A 8 -0.69 27.86 19.55
C GLY A 8 -1.19 29.23 20.06
N THR A 9 -2.50 29.51 20.03
CA THR A 9 -3.03 30.80 20.48
C THR A 9 -3.27 30.92 22.00
N GLY A 10 -2.94 29.89 22.78
CA GLY A 10 -3.18 29.85 24.22
C GLY A 10 -4.66 29.78 24.62
N THR A 11 -4.92 29.70 25.91
CA THR A 11 -6.27 29.69 26.49
C THR A 11 -6.44 30.82 27.46
N VAL A 12 -7.65 31.44 27.52
CA VAL A 12 -8.01 32.47 28.48
C VAL A 12 -9.24 32.01 29.24
N ARG A 13 -9.18 32.01 30.58
CA ARG A 13 -10.25 31.62 31.48
C ARG A 13 -10.41 32.63 32.62
N GLN A 14 -11.60 32.76 33.18
CA GLN A 14 -11.84 33.50 34.42
C GLN A 14 -11.50 32.59 35.61
N ARG A 15 -10.83 33.13 36.61
CA ARG A 15 -10.54 32.48 37.88
C ARG A 15 -11.64 32.82 38.91
N GLY A 16 -11.73 32.06 39.98
CA GLY A 16 -12.67 32.29 41.07
C GLY A 16 -12.40 33.56 41.90
N ASP A 17 -11.22 34.23 41.67
CA ASP A 17 -10.81 35.51 42.29
C ASP A 17 -11.08 36.70 41.38
N ASP A 18 -12.04 36.63 40.47
CA ASP A 18 -12.47 37.65 39.50
C ASP A 18 -11.37 38.15 38.55
N ARG A 19 -10.22 37.49 38.52
CA ARG A 19 -9.13 37.75 37.57
C ARG A 19 -9.19 36.83 36.36
N TRP A 20 -8.60 37.29 35.26
CA TRP A 20 -8.50 36.51 34.02
C TRP A 20 -7.09 35.91 33.92
N GLU A 21 -7.02 34.63 33.65
CA GLU A 21 -5.76 33.89 33.43
C GLU A 21 -5.65 33.49 31.95
N GLY A 22 -4.54 33.91 31.32
CA GLY A 22 -4.12 33.45 30.00
C GLY A 22 -3.00 32.43 30.15
N ARG A 23 -3.09 31.29 29.48
CA ARG A 23 -2.08 30.21 29.54
C ARG A 23 -1.64 29.83 28.12
N VAL A 24 -0.33 29.75 27.91
CA VAL A 24 0.27 29.27 26.66
C VAL A 24 1.30 28.17 26.97
N VAL A 25 1.32 27.12 26.15
CA VAL A 25 2.33 26.08 26.21
C VAL A 25 3.62 26.59 25.56
N VAL A 26 4.74 26.54 26.30
CA VAL A 26 6.05 27.07 25.89
C VAL A 26 7.06 25.97 25.55
N GLY A 27 6.68 24.69 25.71
CA GLY A 27 7.50 23.53 25.45
C GLY A 27 6.98 22.31 26.19
N TYR A 28 7.75 21.24 26.17
CA TYR A 28 7.50 20.01 26.92
C TYR A 28 8.73 19.71 27.76
N ASP A 29 8.56 19.06 28.91
CA ASP A 29 9.66 18.56 29.72
C ASP A 29 10.16 17.20 29.19
N ASP A 30 11.19 16.65 29.84
CA ASP A 30 11.82 15.39 29.44
C ASP A 30 10.88 14.17 29.60
N SER A 31 9.77 14.33 30.33
CA SER A 31 8.70 13.35 30.49
C SER A 31 7.52 13.56 29.53
N GLY A 32 7.60 14.55 28.62
CA GLY A 32 6.55 14.85 27.64
C GLY A 32 5.39 15.68 28.17
N LEU A 33 5.48 16.23 29.40
CA LEU A 33 4.44 17.08 29.96
C LEU A 33 4.61 18.53 29.49
N PRO A 34 3.50 19.26 29.18
CA PRO A 34 3.58 20.61 28.64
C PRO A 34 4.04 21.63 29.69
N LYS A 35 5.17 22.29 29.46
CA LYS A 35 5.60 23.49 30.19
C LYS A 35 4.75 24.67 29.75
N THR A 36 4.08 25.34 30.70
CA THR A 36 3.19 26.47 30.41
C THR A 36 3.66 27.75 31.07
N LYS A 37 3.43 28.90 30.42
CA LYS A 37 3.50 30.22 31.02
C LYS A 37 2.14 30.84 31.14
N ASN A 38 1.89 31.54 32.25
CA ASN A 38 0.60 32.15 32.55
C ASN A 38 0.77 33.67 32.65
N VAL A 39 -0.28 34.40 32.24
CA VAL A 39 -0.45 35.85 32.46
C VAL A 39 -1.74 36.07 33.22
N LEU A 40 -1.76 37.05 34.11
CA LEU A 40 -2.94 37.46 34.87
C LEU A 40 -3.31 38.90 34.54
N ALA A 41 -4.63 39.18 34.50
CA ALA A 41 -5.16 40.50 34.27
C ALA A 41 -6.53 40.66 34.95
N LYS A 42 -6.93 41.92 35.19
CA LYS A 42 -8.25 42.25 35.77
C LYS A 42 -9.40 42.09 34.75
N THR A 43 -9.09 42.30 33.46
CA THR A 43 -10.11 42.18 32.41
C THR A 43 -9.70 41.12 31.38
N LYS A 44 -10.71 40.57 30.69
CA LYS A 44 -10.50 39.60 29.61
C LYS A 44 -9.66 40.14 28.46
N ARG A 45 -9.92 41.40 28.08
CA ARG A 45 -9.25 42.10 26.99
C ARG A 45 -7.76 42.32 27.32
N GLU A 46 -7.46 42.79 28.53
CA GLU A 46 -6.09 42.95 29.01
C GLU A 46 -5.33 41.63 29.08
N CYS A 47 -6.01 40.58 29.53
CA CYS A 47 -5.43 39.23 29.57
C CYS A 47 -5.10 38.70 28.16
N GLN A 48 -5.98 38.92 27.19
CA GLN A 48 -5.75 38.55 25.79
C GLN A 48 -4.58 39.35 25.20
N GLU A 49 -4.46 40.64 25.49
CA GLU A 49 -3.37 41.45 24.99
C GLU A 49 -2.04 41.05 25.62
N LYS A 50 -1.97 40.82 26.93
CA LYS A 50 -0.77 40.30 27.63
C LYS A 50 -0.38 38.90 27.11
N LEU A 51 -1.37 38.06 26.83
CA LEU A 51 -1.11 36.73 26.26
C LEU A 51 -0.56 36.83 24.83
N ARG A 52 -1.08 37.77 24.02
CA ARG A 52 -0.56 38.07 22.67
C ARG A 52 0.87 38.56 22.72
N GLN A 53 1.18 39.54 23.58
CA GLN A 53 2.54 40.09 23.79
C GLN A 53 3.50 38.99 24.30
N LEU A 54 3.03 38.12 25.22
CA LEU A 54 3.83 36.97 25.68
C LEU A 54 4.14 36.02 24.53
N THR A 55 3.16 35.74 23.66
CA THR A 55 3.30 34.84 22.52
C THR A 55 4.18 35.46 21.43
N GLU A 56 4.05 36.76 21.15
CA GLU A 56 4.90 37.52 20.24
C GLU A 56 6.33 37.65 20.76
N GLY A 57 6.51 37.92 22.06
CA GLY A 57 7.85 37.97 22.70
C GLY A 57 8.54 36.59 22.80
N MET A 58 7.82 35.48 22.68
CA MET A 58 8.38 34.13 22.57
C MET A 58 8.81 33.78 21.15
N VAL A 59 8.11 34.27 20.14
CA VAL A 59 8.50 34.16 18.74
C VAL A 59 9.84 34.87 18.50
N GLY A 60 10.13 35.95 19.24
CA GLY A 60 11.42 36.68 19.14
C GLY A 60 12.60 36.08 19.93
N ARG A 61 12.42 35.06 20.80
CA ARG A 61 13.50 34.47 21.60
C ARG A 61 14.21 33.27 20.98
N ASN A 62 13.68 32.67 19.94
CA ASN A 62 14.35 31.62 19.18
C ASN A 62 15.26 32.13 18.06
N ASP A 63 15.35 33.46 17.88
CA ASP A 63 16.19 34.10 16.85
C ASP A 63 17.69 34.01 17.07
N ARG A 64 18.18 33.30 18.09
CA ARG A 64 19.64 33.21 18.37
C ARG A 64 20.39 32.16 17.54
N LYS A 65 19.74 31.39 16.68
CA LYS A 65 20.43 30.33 15.88
C LYS A 65 20.40 30.54 14.37
N VAL A 66 19.66 31.48 13.85
CA VAL A 66 19.55 31.69 12.41
C VAL A 66 19.95 33.11 12.07
N LYS A 67 21.04 33.25 11.30
CA LYS A 67 21.37 34.53 10.67
C LYS A 67 20.20 34.85 9.71
N PRO A 68 19.70 36.10 9.67
CA PRO A 68 18.61 36.51 8.77
C PRO A 68 18.88 36.17 7.30
N ASP A 69 20.14 35.95 6.94
CA ASP A 69 20.63 35.70 5.58
C ASP A 69 21.08 34.26 5.33
N MET A 70 20.67 33.28 6.16
CA MET A 70 21.04 31.87 5.94
C MET A 70 20.57 31.42 4.56
N LEU A 71 21.49 30.87 3.76
CA LEU A 71 21.18 30.33 2.47
C LEU A 71 20.51 28.95 2.60
N PHE A 72 19.62 28.64 1.69
CA PHE A 72 18.98 27.30 1.64
C PHE A 72 20.03 26.19 1.49
N GLY A 73 21.09 26.43 0.73
CA GLY A 73 22.19 25.48 0.55
C GLY A 73 22.92 25.15 1.86
N ASP A 74 23.18 26.16 2.68
CA ASP A 74 23.86 25.99 3.98
C ASP A 74 22.97 25.18 4.94
N TRP A 75 21.68 25.53 5.00
CA TRP A 75 20.68 24.77 5.76
C TRP A 75 20.60 23.32 5.29
N LEU A 76 20.53 23.09 3.97
CA LEU A 76 20.40 21.75 3.38
C LEU A 76 21.61 20.88 3.72
N CYS A 77 22.83 21.42 3.64
CA CYS A 77 24.05 20.72 4.03
C CYS A 77 24.08 20.42 5.53
N TYR A 78 23.75 21.39 6.37
CA TYR A 78 23.64 21.18 7.82
C TYR A 78 22.62 20.12 8.18
N TRP A 79 21.41 20.21 7.62
CA TRP A 79 20.36 19.21 7.81
C TRP A 79 20.80 17.81 7.36
N TYR A 80 21.47 17.73 6.22
CA TYR A 80 21.93 16.45 5.72
C TYR A 80 22.95 15.81 6.66
N GLU A 81 24.01 16.53 7.00
CA GLU A 81 25.10 16.01 7.85
C GLU A 81 24.62 15.68 9.27
N THR A 82 23.79 16.54 9.86
CA THR A 82 23.41 16.44 11.28
C THR A 82 22.21 15.52 11.51
N HIS A 83 21.18 15.60 10.66
CA HIS A 83 19.90 14.94 10.91
C HIS A 83 19.63 13.74 9.99
N SER A 84 20.08 13.80 8.74
CA SER A 84 19.69 12.80 7.75
C SER A 84 20.77 11.71 7.58
N LYS A 85 22.01 12.08 7.35
CA LYS A 85 23.13 11.16 7.08
C LYS A 85 23.36 10.09 8.15
N PRO A 86 23.27 10.37 9.47
CA PRO A 86 23.48 9.35 10.49
C PRO A 86 22.47 8.19 10.43
N THR A 87 21.24 8.48 10.02
CA THR A 87 20.13 7.50 9.95
C THR A 87 20.05 6.76 8.63
N LEU A 88 20.74 7.25 7.59
CA LEU A 88 20.66 6.70 6.24
C LEU A 88 21.69 5.60 6.01
N ARG A 89 21.31 4.59 5.23
CA ARG A 89 22.25 3.61 4.69
C ARG A 89 23.16 4.23 3.63
N ALA A 90 24.36 3.69 3.48
CA ALA A 90 25.37 4.22 2.56
C ALA A 90 24.87 4.42 1.12
N SER A 91 24.09 3.49 0.56
CA SER A 91 23.50 3.63 -0.78
C SER A 91 22.50 4.81 -0.89
N THR A 92 21.77 5.10 0.18
CA THR A 92 20.84 6.24 0.23
C THR A 92 21.60 7.54 0.43
N ARG A 93 22.69 7.52 1.23
CA ARG A 93 23.61 8.67 1.38
C ARG A 93 24.13 9.11 0.03
N ASN A 94 24.69 8.20 -0.76
CA ASN A 94 25.21 8.51 -2.09
C ASN A 94 24.14 9.14 -3.02
N ASN A 95 22.90 8.66 -2.93
CA ASN A 95 21.81 9.25 -3.71
C ASN A 95 21.45 10.66 -3.24
N TYR A 96 21.43 10.90 -1.91
CA TYR A 96 21.17 12.22 -1.35
C TYR A 96 22.29 13.20 -1.68
N GLU A 97 23.54 12.77 -1.53
CA GLU A 97 24.73 13.58 -1.88
C GLU A 97 24.71 13.95 -3.37
N ASN A 98 24.40 12.99 -4.24
CA ASN A 98 24.24 13.26 -5.68
C ASN A 98 23.13 14.30 -5.95
N VAL A 99 21.98 14.18 -5.29
CA VAL A 99 20.87 15.13 -5.42
C VAL A 99 21.27 16.52 -4.91
N ILE A 100 21.85 16.58 -3.73
CA ILE A 100 22.24 17.83 -3.06
C ILE A 100 23.30 18.56 -3.90
N HIS A 101 24.42 17.90 -4.16
CA HIS A 101 25.58 18.58 -4.77
C HIS A 101 25.42 18.79 -6.28
N ASN A 102 24.80 17.88 -7.00
CA ASN A 102 24.72 18.00 -8.46
C ASN A 102 23.46 18.72 -8.97
N HIS A 103 22.39 18.79 -8.15
CA HIS A 103 21.12 19.35 -8.62
C HIS A 103 20.60 20.51 -7.77
N VAL A 104 20.56 20.36 -6.43
CA VAL A 104 19.91 21.37 -5.57
C VAL A 104 20.81 22.58 -5.32
N LEU A 105 22.04 22.35 -4.83
CA LEU A 105 22.97 23.44 -4.50
C LEU A 105 23.29 24.38 -5.68
N PRO A 106 23.55 23.87 -6.91
CA PRO A 106 23.88 24.75 -8.03
C PRO A 106 22.72 25.63 -8.50
N GLU A 107 21.47 25.19 -8.31
CA GLU A 107 20.30 25.85 -8.88
C GLU A 107 19.56 26.78 -7.91
N ILE A 108 19.38 26.34 -6.67
CA ILE A 108 18.59 27.04 -5.67
C ILE A 108 19.31 27.20 -4.32
N GLY A 109 20.51 26.66 -4.18
CA GLY A 109 21.28 26.73 -2.92
C GLY A 109 21.62 28.15 -2.48
N LYS A 110 21.76 29.11 -3.41
CA LYS A 110 22.08 30.51 -3.15
C LYS A 110 20.88 31.36 -2.74
N ILE A 111 19.68 30.83 -2.76
CA ILE A 111 18.46 31.54 -2.35
C ILE A 111 18.45 31.57 -0.80
N SER A 112 18.14 32.73 -0.21
CA SER A 112 17.94 32.84 1.24
C SER A 112 16.80 31.92 1.68
N LEU A 113 16.97 31.17 2.77
CA LEU A 113 16.00 30.21 3.29
C LEU A 113 14.61 30.83 3.49
N HIS A 114 14.56 32.07 3.99
CA HIS A 114 13.31 32.80 4.24
C HIS A 114 12.63 33.33 2.97
N LYS A 115 13.39 33.50 1.88
CA LYS A 115 12.88 33.99 0.58
C LYS A 115 12.52 32.84 -0.37
N LEU A 116 12.90 31.61 -0.07
CA LEU A 116 12.62 30.46 -0.90
C LEU A 116 11.11 30.20 -0.96
N SER A 117 10.53 30.39 -2.13
CA SER A 117 9.09 30.27 -2.38
C SER A 117 8.74 28.94 -3.03
N GLN A 118 7.44 28.59 -3.00
CA GLN A 118 6.91 27.44 -3.75
C GLN A 118 7.16 27.60 -5.25
N ASN A 119 7.09 28.83 -5.79
CA ASN A 119 7.33 29.11 -7.20
C ASN A 119 8.79 28.83 -7.60
N ASP A 120 9.77 29.17 -6.76
CA ASP A 120 11.19 28.87 -7.02
C ASP A 120 11.43 27.37 -7.10
N LEU A 121 10.84 26.61 -6.19
CA LEU A 121 10.89 25.14 -6.20
C LEU A 121 10.20 24.57 -7.45
N GLN A 122 9.03 25.09 -7.81
CA GLN A 122 8.30 24.64 -8.99
C GLN A 122 9.09 24.90 -10.28
N GLN A 123 9.70 26.08 -10.42
CA GLN A 123 10.56 26.41 -11.56
C GLN A 123 11.82 25.52 -11.57
N PHE A 124 12.43 25.28 -10.41
CA PHE A 124 13.56 24.36 -10.28
C PHE A 124 13.21 22.95 -10.80
N TYR A 125 12.07 22.38 -10.38
CA TYR A 125 11.64 21.06 -10.90
C TYR A 125 11.37 21.08 -12.41
N GLY A 126 10.86 22.18 -12.94
CA GLY A 126 10.68 22.39 -14.36
C GLY A 126 12.02 22.40 -15.13
N ARG A 127 13.04 23.11 -14.62
CA ARG A 127 14.39 23.13 -15.19
C ARG A 127 15.04 21.75 -15.14
N LEU A 128 14.94 21.05 -14.01
CA LEU A 128 15.45 19.68 -13.89
C LEU A 128 14.83 18.74 -14.92
N LYS A 129 13.54 18.90 -15.21
CA LYS A 129 12.84 18.07 -16.20
C LYS A 129 13.29 18.38 -17.63
N LYS A 130 13.65 19.63 -17.94
CA LYS A 130 14.10 20.05 -19.27
C LYS A 130 15.59 19.77 -19.49
N ASN A 131 16.47 20.20 -18.58
CA ASN A 131 17.93 20.25 -18.77
C ASN A 131 18.75 19.78 -17.55
N GLY A 132 18.15 19.03 -16.63
CA GLY A 132 18.81 18.66 -15.38
C GLY A 132 19.84 17.54 -15.47
N ARG A 133 19.97 16.86 -16.60
CA ARG A 133 20.91 15.75 -16.78
C ARG A 133 22.32 16.26 -17.06
N LYS A 134 23.27 15.75 -16.28
CA LYS A 134 24.70 16.15 -16.36
C LYS A 134 25.58 15.14 -17.09
N ARG A 135 25.11 13.92 -17.32
CA ARG A 135 25.88 12.84 -17.97
C ARG A 135 24.98 12.02 -18.89
N LEU A 136 25.55 11.48 -19.98
CA LEU A 136 24.83 10.64 -20.95
C LEU A 136 23.62 11.35 -21.56
N THR A 137 23.75 12.64 -21.85
CA THR A 137 22.69 13.47 -22.43
C THR A 137 22.33 13.01 -23.85
N GLU A 138 23.33 12.57 -24.63
CA GLU A 138 23.13 12.03 -25.98
C GLU A 138 22.25 10.76 -25.96
N GLN A 139 22.47 9.89 -24.97
CA GLN A 139 21.76 8.60 -24.90
C GLN A 139 20.36 8.70 -24.31
N TYR A 140 20.14 9.63 -23.34
CA TYR A 140 18.90 9.69 -22.55
C TYR A 140 18.20 11.05 -22.58
N GLY A 141 18.67 11.99 -23.40
CA GLY A 141 18.18 13.36 -23.46
C GLY A 141 18.65 14.23 -22.30
N ALA A 142 18.48 15.54 -22.42
CA ALA A 142 18.95 16.53 -21.46
C ALA A 142 18.16 16.55 -20.13
N GLY A 143 16.92 16.09 -20.14
CA GLY A 143 16.04 16.12 -18.95
C GLY A 143 16.28 14.97 -17.98
N LEU A 144 16.01 15.22 -16.68
CA LEU A 144 15.99 14.16 -15.67
C LEU A 144 14.71 13.32 -15.76
N SER A 145 14.83 12.07 -15.34
CA SER A 145 13.67 11.19 -15.19
C SER A 145 12.70 11.71 -14.11
N ASP A 146 11.40 11.41 -14.26
CA ASP A 146 10.36 11.78 -13.28
C ASP A 146 10.71 11.31 -11.87
N ARG A 147 11.31 10.12 -11.75
CA ARG A 147 11.80 9.58 -10.48
C ARG A 147 12.88 10.45 -9.84
N MET A 148 13.83 10.97 -10.63
CA MET A 148 14.91 11.81 -10.10
C MET A 148 14.40 13.18 -9.67
N VAL A 149 13.50 13.80 -10.45
CA VAL A 149 12.84 15.06 -10.05
C VAL A 149 12.07 14.88 -8.72
N ARG A 150 11.34 13.77 -8.58
CA ARG A 150 10.67 13.43 -7.32
C ARG A 150 11.64 13.18 -6.16
N MET A 151 12.82 12.63 -6.42
CA MET A 151 13.87 12.46 -5.40
C MET A 151 14.39 13.83 -4.94
N CYS A 152 14.65 14.76 -5.86
CA CYS A 152 15.05 16.14 -5.53
C CYS A 152 13.98 16.82 -4.67
N HIS A 153 12.70 16.69 -5.04
CA HIS A 153 11.59 17.20 -4.23
C HIS A 153 11.56 16.58 -2.83
N ALA A 154 11.73 15.26 -2.71
CA ALA A 154 11.68 14.57 -1.42
C ALA A 154 12.80 15.05 -0.48
N VAL A 155 14.01 15.25 -1.00
CA VAL A 155 15.14 15.79 -0.23
C VAL A 155 14.87 17.23 0.21
N CYS A 156 14.47 18.12 -0.71
CA CYS A 156 14.12 19.51 -0.39
C CYS A 156 12.98 19.56 0.64
N ARG A 157 11.90 18.81 0.41
CA ARG A 157 10.73 18.79 1.31
C ARG A 157 11.12 18.35 2.73
N SER A 158 11.96 17.31 2.86
CA SER A 158 12.37 16.81 4.17
C SER A 158 13.25 17.81 4.92
N ALA A 159 14.17 18.48 4.22
CA ALA A 159 15.01 19.52 4.81
C ALA A 159 14.18 20.75 5.24
N LEU A 160 13.25 21.19 4.41
CA LEU A 160 12.36 22.31 4.69
C LEU A 160 11.33 21.97 5.78
N GLU A 161 10.87 20.73 5.86
CA GLU A 161 10.01 20.26 6.96
C GLU A 161 10.76 20.32 8.30
N ARG A 162 12.05 20.02 8.28
CA ARG A 162 12.90 20.16 9.47
C ARG A 162 13.09 21.64 9.84
N ALA A 163 13.27 22.51 8.85
CA ALA A 163 13.35 23.96 9.08
C ALA A 163 12.09 24.52 9.74
N VAL A 164 10.92 24.01 9.37
CA VAL A 164 9.64 24.37 10.04
C VAL A 164 9.60 23.87 11.48
N ARG A 165 10.06 22.64 11.75
CA ARG A 165 10.11 22.08 13.12
C ARG A 165 11.10 22.79 14.03
N ASP A 166 12.16 23.35 13.44
CA ASP A 166 13.19 24.11 14.15
C ASP A 166 12.86 25.61 14.21
N ASP A 167 11.61 25.99 13.87
CA ASP A 167 11.06 27.35 13.86
C ASP A 167 11.82 28.36 12.96
N LEU A 168 12.57 27.84 11.96
CA LEU A 168 13.26 28.66 10.96
C LEU A 168 12.32 29.14 9.85
N LEU A 169 11.26 28.37 9.57
CA LEU A 169 10.23 28.70 8.59
C LEU A 169 8.84 28.55 9.22
N ARG A 170 7.91 29.39 8.81
CA ARG A 170 6.50 29.29 9.23
C ARG A 170 5.78 28.12 8.53
N THR A 171 6.11 27.89 7.28
CA THR A 171 5.48 26.87 6.43
C THR A 171 6.54 26.29 5.48
N ASN A 172 6.32 25.04 5.08
CA ASN A 172 7.20 24.37 4.13
C ASN A 172 6.82 24.75 2.69
N PRO A 173 7.65 25.52 1.95
CA PRO A 173 7.33 25.95 0.59
C PRO A 173 7.31 24.80 -0.44
N ALA A 174 7.81 23.61 -0.09
CA ALA A 174 7.71 22.44 -0.96
C ALA A 174 6.30 21.80 -0.98
N ILE A 175 5.42 22.17 -0.04
CA ILE A 175 4.05 21.68 -0.01
C ILE A 175 3.25 22.33 -1.15
N GLY A 176 2.49 21.51 -1.90
CA GLY A 176 1.67 21.97 -3.02
C GLY A 176 2.39 22.06 -4.37
N CYS A 177 3.70 21.79 -4.45
CA CYS A 177 4.40 21.69 -5.72
C CYS A 177 3.83 20.55 -6.59
N LYS A 178 3.59 20.84 -7.87
CA LYS A 178 3.16 19.84 -8.86
C LYS A 178 4.37 19.02 -9.33
N LEU A 179 4.28 17.72 -9.17
CA LEU A 179 5.36 16.79 -9.56
C LEU A 179 4.95 15.97 -10.78
N PRO A 180 5.95 15.54 -11.61
CA PRO A 180 5.67 14.62 -12.71
C PRO A 180 4.93 13.36 -12.22
N PRO A 181 4.05 12.75 -13.03
CA PRO A 181 3.30 11.56 -12.64
C PRO A 181 4.23 10.38 -12.33
N LYS A 182 3.81 9.50 -11.40
CA LYS A 182 4.46 8.20 -11.23
C LYS A 182 4.01 7.28 -12.37
N LYS A 183 4.73 7.28 -13.46
CA LYS A 183 4.52 6.28 -14.50
C LYS A 183 5.18 4.98 -14.05
N ALA A 184 4.38 3.94 -13.82
CA ALA A 184 4.89 2.58 -13.70
C ALA A 184 5.51 2.22 -15.07
N LYS A 185 6.78 1.81 -15.08
CA LYS A 185 7.39 1.27 -16.29
C LYS A 185 6.91 -0.17 -16.39
N GLU A 186 6.34 -0.52 -17.53
CA GLU A 186 5.92 -1.88 -17.82
C GLU A 186 7.06 -2.87 -17.56
N MET A 187 6.75 -3.96 -16.85
CA MET A 187 7.72 -4.99 -16.55
C MET A 187 7.96 -5.82 -17.80
N GLN A 188 9.22 -5.99 -18.16
CA GLN A 188 9.62 -6.84 -19.28
C GLN A 188 10.01 -8.21 -18.71
N VAL A 189 9.28 -9.26 -19.08
CA VAL A 189 9.58 -10.65 -18.71
C VAL A 189 9.99 -11.43 -19.96
N LEU A 190 10.93 -12.36 -19.81
CA LEU A 190 11.29 -13.28 -20.89
C LEU A 190 10.19 -14.33 -21.01
N ASP A 191 9.72 -14.58 -22.23
CA ASP A 191 8.85 -15.73 -22.49
C ASP A 191 9.63 -17.05 -22.50
N ARG A 192 8.95 -18.18 -22.70
CA ARG A 192 9.57 -19.50 -22.61
C ARG A 192 10.64 -19.73 -23.67
N GLU A 193 10.43 -19.25 -24.90
CA GLU A 193 11.36 -19.39 -25.99
C GLU A 193 12.61 -18.52 -25.79
N GLU A 194 12.41 -17.25 -25.43
CA GLU A 194 13.48 -16.32 -25.09
C GLU A 194 14.31 -16.82 -23.91
N LEU A 195 13.66 -17.40 -22.88
CA LEU A 195 14.34 -17.96 -21.72
C LEU A 195 15.23 -19.14 -22.10
N GLN A 196 14.75 -20.01 -22.99
CA GLN A 196 15.53 -21.15 -23.48
C GLN A 196 16.75 -20.67 -24.28
N LYS A 197 16.58 -19.76 -25.23
CA LYS A 197 17.68 -19.14 -25.99
C LYS A 197 18.71 -18.46 -25.07
N PHE A 198 18.20 -17.72 -24.08
CA PHE A 198 19.03 -17.05 -23.09
C PHE A 198 19.89 -18.02 -22.27
N LEU A 199 19.32 -19.11 -21.78
CA LEU A 199 20.05 -20.12 -20.99
C LEU A 199 21.10 -20.87 -21.84
N ILE A 200 20.79 -21.20 -23.11
CA ILE A 200 21.73 -21.81 -24.05
C ILE A 200 22.92 -20.87 -24.27
N GLN A 201 22.66 -19.58 -24.53
CA GLN A 201 23.73 -18.61 -24.71
C GLN A 201 24.52 -18.35 -23.43
N ALA A 202 23.83 -18.34 -22.25
CA ALA A 202 24.49 -18.21 -20.96
C ALA A 202 25.47 -19.38 -20.70
N GLN A 203 25.14 -20.59 -21.17
CA GLN A 203 26.02 -21.74 -21.09
C GLN A 203 27.27 -21.56 -21.99
N ALA A 204 27.07 -21.12 -23.22
CA ALA A 204 28.18 -20.84 -24.14
C ALA A 204 29.12 -19.73 -23.62
N ASP A 205 28.57 -18.73 -22.93
CA ASP A 205 29.32 -17.62 -22.34
C ASP A 205 29.89 -17.92 -20.94
N GLY A 206 29.63 -19.10 -20.36
CA GLY A 206 30.17 -19.55 -19.04
C GLY A 206 29.48 -18.91 -17.83
N TYR A 207 28.19 -18.52 -17.97
CA TYR A 207 27.38 -17.91 -16.90
C TYR A 207 26.05 -18.66 -16.64
N TYR A 208 25.97 -19.91 -17.11
CA TYR A 208 24.75 -20.72 -17.02
C TYR A 208 24.25 -20.87 -15.58
N GLU A 209 25.11 -21.28 -14.68
CA GLU A 209 24.77 -21.61 -13.30
C GLU A 209 24.31 -20.37 -12.53
N LEU A 210 24.92 -19.22 -12.81
CA LEU A 210 24.52 -17.92 -12.23
C LEU A 210 23.07 -17.59 -12.62
N PHE A 211 22.76 -17.64 -13.92
CA PHE A 211 21.44 -17.24 -14.39
C PHE A 211 20.39 -18.33 -14.19
N LEU A 212 20.77 -19.61 -14.23
CA LEU A 212 19.86 -20.69 -13.87
C LEU A 212 19.37 -20.54 -12.42
N LEU A 213 20.29 -20.30 -11.47
CA LEU A 213 19.94 -20.12 -10.07
C LEU A 213 19.05 -18.86 -9.89
N ASP A 214 19.35 -17.77 -10.58
CA ASP A 214 18.52 -16.55 -10.51
C ASP A 214 17.09 -16.79 -10.99
N ILE A 215 16.92 -17.46 -12.15
CA ILE A 215 15.63 -17.76 -12.74
C ILE A 215 14.84 -18.81 -11.93
N CYS A 216 15.51 -19.72 -11.23
CA CYS A 216 14.84 -20.73 -10.39
C CYS A 216 14.49 -20.23 -8.98
N THR A 217 15.06 -19.12 -8.53
CA THR A 217 14.89 -18.64 -7.15
C THR A 217 14.35 -17.21 -7.05
N GLY A 218 14.46 -16.42 -8.12
CA GLY A 218 14.08 -15.03 -8.15
C GLY A 218 14.84 -14.16 -7.14
N LEU A 219 16.10 -14.48 -6.85
CA LEU A 219 16.95 -13.75 -5.91
C LEU A 219 17.16 -12.29 -6.37
N ARG A 220 17.32 -11.38 -5.42
CA ARG A 220 17.83 -10.05 -5.81
C ARG A 220 19.28 -10.18 -6.25
N ARG A 221 19.68 -9.41 -7.28
CA ARG A 221 21.07 -9.45 -7.79
C ARG A 221 22.13 -9.43 -6.68
N GLY A 222 21.96 -8.58 -5.67
CA GLY A 222 22.90 -8.48 -4.56
C GLY A 222 22.90 -9.72 -3.68
N GLU A 223 21.78 -10.38 -3.48
CA GLU A 223 21.65 -11.64 -2.75
C GLU A 223 22.35 -12.77 -3.51
N LEU A 224 22.04 -12.93 -4.80
CA LEU A 224 22.64 -13.93 -5.68
C LEU A 224 24.17 -13.86 -5.71
N ILE A 225 24.73 -12.65 -5.89
CA ILE A 225 26.18 -12.43 -5.96
C ILE A 225 26.88 -12.72 -4.63
N ALA A 226 26.18 -12.50 -3.50
CA ALA A 226 26.74 -12.70 -2.17
C ALA A 226 26.71 -14.16 -1.68
N LEU A 227 26.19 -15.10 -2.47
CA LEU A 227 26.09 -16.50 -2.10
C LEU A 227 27.47 -17.15 -1.98
N GLN A 228 27.63 -17.94 -0.94
CA GLN A 228 28.77 -18.78 -0.68
C GLN A 228 28.34 -20.26 -0.67
N TRP A 229 29.27 -21.19 -0.88
CA TRP A 229 28.94 -22.61 -0.87
C TRP A 229 28.39 -23.08 0.49
N GLU A 230 28.79 -22.45 1.59
CA GLU A 230 28.26 -22.70 2.93
C GLU A 230 26.78 -22.36 3.10
N ASP A 231 26.23 -21.49 2.24
CA ASP A 231 24.82 -21.11 2.26
C ASP A 231 23.91 -22.20 1.68
N LEU A 232 24.47 -23.19 0.97
CA LEU A 232 23.75 -24.29 0.33
C LEU A 232 24.04 -25.61 1.01
N ASN A 233 23.00 -26.23 1.58
CA ASN A 233 23.08 -27.62 2.02
C ASN A 233 22.68 -28.54 0.85
N PHE A 234 23.66 -29.33 0.33
CA PHE A 234 23.45 -30.21 -0.81
C PHE A 234 22.64 -31.48 -0.49
N GLU A 235 22.50 -31.85 0.79
CA GLU A 235 21.72 -33.02 1.21
C GLU A 235 20.24 -32.68 1.25
N THR A 236 19.91 -31.55 1.88
CA THR A 236 18.52 -31.09 2.05
C THR A 236 18.02 -30.21 0.91
N GLY A 237 18.90 -29.72 0.05
CA GLY A 237 18.58 -28.76 -1.02
C GLY A 237 18.28 -27.35 -0.53
N VAL A 238 18.54 -27.06 0.75
CA VAL A 238 18.18 -25.77 1.35
C VAL A 238 19.26 -24.74 1.09
N LEU A 239 18.89 -23.65 0.41
CA LEU A 239 19.68 -22.44 0.20
C LEU A 239 19.27 -21.37 1.20
N THR A 240 20.22 -20.86 1.98
CA THR A 240 20.00 -19.80 2.98
C THR A 240 20.42 -18.44 2.42
N VAL A 241 19.48 -17.49 2.39
CA VAL A 241 19.72 -16.11 1.93
C VAL A 241 19.79 -15.20 3.14
N ASN A 242 21.00 -14.80 3.55
CA ASN A 242 21.25 -14.02 4.76
C ASN A 242 22.22 -12.85 4.56
N LYS A 243 22.71 -12.64 3.34
CA LYS A 243 23.65 -11.58 2.98
C LYS A 243 23.36 -11.01 1.58
N GLN A 244 23.88 -9.84 1.31
CA GLN A 244 23.78 -9.18 0.01
C GLN A 244 25.04 -8.40 -0.33
N ALA A 245 25.41 -8.38 -1.61
CA ALA A 245 26.52 -7.62 -2.16
C ALA A 245 26.04 -6.31 -2.76
N TYR A 246 26.72 -5.22 -2.49
CA TYR A 246 26.51 -3.95 -3.17
C TYR A 246 27.81 -3.14 -3.25
N THR A 247 27.86 -2.16 -4.17
CA THR A 247 29.05 -1.35 -4.39
C THR A 247 28.83 0.05 -3.81
N VAL A 248 29.78 0.47 -2.95
CA VAL A 248 29.85 1.83 -2.41
C VAL A 248 31.19 2.42 -2.79
N ASN A 249 31.22 3.58 -3.40
CA ASN A 249 32.43 4.31 -3.80
C ASN A 249 33.44 3.42 -4.58
N GLY A 250 32.90 2.52 -5.42
CA GLY A 250 33.71 1.59 -6.22
C GLY A 250 34.09 0.28 -5.51
N GLU A 251 33.90 0.19 -4.20
CA GLU A 251 34.21 -0.99 -3.40
C GLU A 251 32.99 -1.90 -3.21
N LEU A 252 33.19 -3.19 -3.37
CA LEU A 252 32.18 -4.21 -3.11
C LEU A 252 32.11 -4.50 -1.60
N GLN A 253 30.93 -4.34 -1.04
CA GLN A 253 30.63 -4.63 0.37
C GLN A 253 29.59 -5.75 0.47
N ILE A 254 29.82 -6.68 1.41
CA ILE A 254 28.88 -7.72 1.77
C ILE A 254 28.26 -7.37 3.12
N ILE A 255 26.96 -7.24 3.15
CA ILE A 255 26.21 -6.82 4.34
C ILE A 255 24.97 -7.70 4.55
N PRO A 256 24.43 -7.75 5.76
CA PRO A 256 23.14 -8.38 5.99
C PRO A 256 22.02 -7.72 5.16
N PRO A 257 20.93 -8.44 4.89
CA PRO A 257 19.80 -7.92 4.16
C PRO A 257 19.14 -6.72 4.84
N LYS A 258 18.37 -5.96 4.08
CA LYS A 258 17.74 -4.72 4.52
C LYS A 258 16.70 -4.93 5.64
N THR A 259 15.99 -6.05 5.61
CA THR A 259 14.90 -6.38 6.54
C THR A 259 15.04 -7.81 7.04
N LYS A 260 14.49 -8.12 8.22
CA LYS A 260 14.43 -9.50 8.74
C LYS A 260 13.71 -10.44 7.79
N ALA A 261 12.65 -9.98 7.11
CA ALA A 261 11.91 -10.75 6.11
C ALA A 261 12.74 -11.11 4.85
N SER A 262 13.86 -10.42 4.62
CA SER A 262 14.77 -10.77 3.51
C SER A 262 15.68 -11.94 3.85
N VAL A 263 15.85 -12.30 5.13
CA VAL A 263 16.53 -13.52 5.56
C VAL A 263 15.54 -14.67 5.41
N ARG A 264 15.84 -15.59 4.52
CA ARG A 264 14.94 -16.70 4.17
C ARG A 264 15.69 -17.94 3.71
N LYS A 265 15.00 -19.05 3.76
CA LYS A 265 15.47 -20.34 3.24
C LYS A 265 14.64 -20.72 2.02
N LEU A 266 15.29 -21.19 0.98
CA LEU A 266 14.68 -21.66 -0.27
C LEU A 266 15.06 -23.12 -0.46
N VAL A 267 14.14 -23.94 -0.94
CA VAL A 267 14.44 -25.31 -1.36
C VAL A 267 14.67 -25.30 -2.87
N LEU A 268 15.84 -25.74 -3.30
CA LEU A 268 16.19 -25.79 -4.72
C LEU A 268 15.67 -27.08 -5.36
N PRO A 269 15.21 -27.02 -6.63
CA PRO A 269 14.84 -28.21 -7.39
C PRO A 269 16.05 -29.18 -7.52
N PRO A 270 15.81 -30.51 -7.50
CA PRO A 270 16.89 -31.52 -7.62
C PRO A 270 17.77 -31.34 -8.87
N ALA A 271 17.17 -30.95 -10.00
CA ALA A 271 17.91 -30.69 -11.25
C ALA A 271 18.90 -29.52 -11.09
N VAL A 272 18.51 -28.44 -10.40
CA VAL A 272 19.39 -27.30 -10.12
C VAL A 272 20.51 -27.68 -9.17
N LEU A 273 20.21 -28.50 -8.16
CA LEU A 273 21.24 -29.05 -7.23
C LEU A 273 22.28 -29.91 -7.95
N ALA A 274 21.85 -30.73 -8.90
CA ALA A 274 22.79 -31.55 -9.71
C ALA A 274 23.75 -30.67 -10.50
N VAL A 275 23.22 -29.62 -11.17
CA VAL A 275 24.04 -28.66 -11.92
C VAL A 275 25.02 -27.93 -11.00
N LEU A 276 24.57 -27.44 -9.84
CA LEU A 276 25.41 -26.71 -8.90
C LEU A 276 26.48 -27.64 -8.25
N ARG A 277 26.19 -28.92 -8.07
CA ARG A 277 27.15 -29.91 -7.56
C ARG A 277 28.30 -30.10 -8.55
N GLU A 278 28.01 -30.23 -9.83
CA GLU A 278 29.02 -30.32 -10.88
C GLU A 278 29.79 -29.00 -11.06
N TYR A 279 29.13 -27.89 -10.95
CA TYR A 279 29.75 -26.57 -11.03
C TYR A 279 30.73 -26.34 -9.86
N ARG A 280 30.36 -26.74 -8.63
CA ARG A 280 31.25 -26.64 -7.45
C ARG A 280 32.60 -27.33 -7.65
N LYS A 281 32.64 -28.46 -8.36
CA LYS A 281 33.91 -29.18 -8.63
C LYS A 281 34.89 -28.36 -9.47
N LYS A 282 34.37 -27.38 -10.24
CA LYS A 282 35.15 -26.52 -11.14
C LYS A 282 35.52 -25.16 -10.52
N VAL A 283 34.98 -24.84 -9.34
CA VAL A 283 35.14 -23.53 -8.71
C VAL A 283 35.95 -23.66 -7.43
N ASP A 284 37.18 -23.19 -7.47
CA ASP A 284 38.06 -23.10 -6.29
C ASP A 284 37.88 -21.71 -5.63
N SER A 285 36.78 -21.51 -4.95
CA SER A 285 36.45 -20.31 -4.22
C SER A 285 35.35 -20.58 -3.19
N ARG A 286 35.33 -19.84 -2.10
CA ARG A 286 34.22 -19.87 -1.15
C ARG A 286 32.91 -19.29 -1.75
N TRP A 287 33.04 -18.41 -2.75
CA TRP A 287 31.91 -17.79 -3.43
C TRP A 287 31.34 -18.73 -4.48
N MET A 288 30.03 -18.82 -4.58
CA MET A 288 29.38 -19.59 -5.64
C MET A 288 29.69 -18.99 -7.02
N PHE A 289 29.75 -17.67 -7.12
CA PHE A 289 30.03 -16.96 -8.37
C PHE A 289 31.22 -16.01 -8.18
N PRO A 290 32.45 -16.51 -8.24
CA PRO A 290 33.65 -15.71 -8.04
C PRO A 290 33.88 -14.74 -9.21
N SER A 291 34.66 -13.72 -8.92
CA SER A 291 35.13 -12.78 -9.98
C SER A 291 36.11 -13.52 -10.89
N PRO A 292 35.97 -13.39 -12.22
CA PRO A 292 36.92 -14.03 -13.15
C PRO A 292 38.36 -13.47 -13.05
N VAL A 293 38.55 -12.35 -12.37
CA VAL A 293 39.88 -11.70 -12.18
C VAL A 293 40.46 -11.97 -10.79
N LYS A 294 39.59 -12.12 -9.75
CA LYS A 294 39.98 -12.28 -8.36
C LYS A 294 39.10 -13.34 -7.69
N ALA A 295 39.59 -14.57 -7.62
CA ALA A 295 38.83 -15.72 -7.11
C ALA A 295 38.43 -15.58 -5.63
N ASP A 296 39.13 -14.76 -4.83
CA ASP A 296 38.83 -14.45 -3.43
C ASP A 296 37.62 -13.51 -3.23
N ARG A 297 37.09 -12.94 -4.31
CA ARG A 297 35.95 -12.02 -4.30
C ARG A 297 34.84 -12.51 -5.22
N PRO A 298 33.57 -12.20 -4.90
CA PRO A 298 32.48 -12.55 -5.80
C PRO A 298 32.47 -11.61 -7.03
N ILE A 299 31.78 -12.05 -8.07
CA ILE A 299 31.49 -11.21 -9.24
C ILE A 299 30.82 -9.89 -8.81
N THR A 300 31.19 -8.78 -9.42
CA THR A 300 30.58 -7.48 -9.06
C THR A 300 29.19 -7.30 -9.70
N PRO A 301 28.28 -6.53 -9.06
CA PRO A 301 26.96 -6.22 -9.63
C PRO A 301 27.02 -5.57 -11.02
N GLY A 302 28.10 -4.83 -11.30
CA GLY A 302 28.34 -4.21 -12.60
C GLY A 302 28.69 -5.22 -13.68
N VAL A 303 29.53 -6.21 -13.36
CA VAL A 303 29.92 -7.29 -14.29
C VAL A 303 28.72 -8.18 -14.58
N ALA A 304 27.99 -8.65 -13.56
CA ALA A 304 26.79 -9.48 -13.74
C ALA A 304 25.76 -8.79 -14.66
N ARG A 305 25.55 -7.46 -14.49
CA ARG A 305 24.66 -6.68 -15.35
C ARG A 305 25.15 -6.61 -16.80
N ARG A 306 26.45 -6.38 -17.01
CA ARG A 306 27.01 -6.33 -18.38
C ARG A 306 26.88 -7.68 -19.07
N ARG A 307 27.20 -8.78 -18.36
CA ARG A 307 27.06 -10.13 -18.90
C ARG A 307 25.63 -10.47 -19.28
N LEU A 308 24.67 -10.14 -18.44
CA LEU A 308 23.24 -10.26 -18.79
C LEU A 308 22.92 -9.57 -20.12
N GLN A 309 23.33 -8.31 -20.31
CA GLN A 309 23.02 -7.58 -21.54
C GLN A 309 23.71 -8.18 -22.76
N THR A 310 24.97 -8.61 -22.64
CA THR A 310 25.70 -9.27 -23.72
C THR A 310 25.06 -10.60 -24.13
N ILE A 311 24.63 -11.41 -23.14
CA ILE A 311 23.98 -12.69 -23.40
C ILE A 311 22.62 -12.50 -24.08
N LEU A 312 21.81 -11.53 -23.61
CA LEU A 312 20.51 -11.20 -24.23
C LEU A 312 20.69 -10.74 -25.70
N GLU A 313 21.67 -9.89 -25.95
CA GLU A 313 22.00 -9.43 -27.29
C GLU A 313 22.43 -10.57 -28.22
N ARG A 314 23.31 -11.48 -27.75
CA ARG A 314 23.77 -12.65 -28.51
C ARG A 314 22.69 -13.69 -28.74
N ALA A 315 21.75 -13.82 -27.80
CA ALA A 315 20.60 -14.73 -27.89
C ALA A 315 19.44 -14.17 -28.72
N ASP A 316 19.59 -12.96 -29.26
CA ASP A 316 18.50 -12.22 -29.94
C ASP A 316 17.22 -12.15 -29.11
N CYS A 317 17.38 -11.88 -27.80
CA CYS A 317 16.29 -11.72 -26.85
C CYS A 317 16.05 -10.25 -26.54
N LYS A 318 14.82 -9.92 -26.19
CA LYS A 318 14.49 -8.54 -25.76
C LYS A 318 15.33 -8.12 -24.56
N ARG A 319 15.63 -6.83 -24.50
CA ARG A 319 16.46 -6.26 -23.46
C ARG A 319 15.70 -6.14 -22.15
N VAL A 320 16.03 -6.98 -21.15
CA VAL A 320 15.49 -6.94 -19.80
C VAL A 320 16.55 -6.49 -18.79
N ARG A 321 16.10 -5.91 -17.67
CA ARG A 321 16.99 -5.54 -16.55
C ARG A 321 17.26 -6.78 -15.69
N PHE A 322 18.33 -6.78 -14.90
CA PHE A 322 18.62 -7.87 -13.98
C PHE A 322 17.45 -8.15 -13.02
N HIS A 323 16.75 -7.13 -12.57
CA HIS A 323 15.58 -7.32 -11.69
C HIS A 323 14.37 -7.90 -12.43
N ASP A 324 14.31 -7.79 -13.73
CA ASP A 324 13.23 -8.34 -14.55
C ASP A 324 13.33 -9.88 -14.67
N LEU A 325 14.54 -10.49 -14.47
CA LEU A 325 14.68 -11.95 -14.34
C LEU A 325 13.91 -12.48 -13.10
N ARG A 326 13.91 -11.73 -12.02
CA ARG A 326 13.10 -12.06 -10.86
C ARG A 326 11.59 -11.94 -11.15
N HIS A 327 11.19 -11.00 -12.01
CA HIS A 327 9.81 -10.93 -12.48
C HIS A 327 9.48 -12.10 -13.42
N THR A 328 10.42 -12.51 -14.28
CA THR A 328 10.29 -13.72 -15.09
C THR A 328 10.08 -14.96 -14.22
N PHE A 329 10.91 -15.16 -13.17
CA PHE A 329 10.68 -16.23 -12.20
C PHE A 329 9.29 -16.15 -11.58
N ALA A 330 8.86 -14.97 -11.13
CA ALA A 330 7.57 -14.81 -10.48
C ALA A 330 6.42 -15.15 -11.43
N THR A 331 6.48 -14.69 -12.68
CA THR A 331 5.47 -15.01 -13.71
C THR A 331 5.41 -16.50 -13.98
N LEU A 332 6.57 -17.14 -14.23
CA LEU A 332 6.64 -18.58 -14.47
C LEU A 332 6.15 -19.42 -13.27
N ALA A 333 6.50 -19.01 -12.04
CA ALA A 333 6.05 -19.70 -10.84
C ALA A 333 4.51 -19.67 -10.72
N LEU A 334 3.90 -18.54 -11.04
CA LEU A 334 2.46 -18.36 -11.02
C LEU A 334 1.77 -19.14 -12.16
N GLU A 335 2.33 -19.09 -13.37
CA GLU A 335 1.84 -19.88 -14.51
C GLU A 335 1.86 -21.38 -14.23
N ASN A 336 2.83 -21.84 -13.42
CA ASN A 336 2.92 -23.22 -12.95
C ASN A 336 2.12 -23.50 -11.65
N GLY A 337 1.22 -22.60 -11.24
CA GLY A 337 0.27 -22.83 -10.16
C GLY A 337 0.82 -22.59 -8.75
N MET A 338 2.00 -21.95 -8.60
CA MET A 338 2.50 -21.56 -7.28
C MET A 338 1.58 -20.51 -6.65
N ASP A 339 1.17 -20.72 -5.41
CA ASP A 339 0.35 -19.74 -4.69
C ASP A 339 1.14 -18.47 -4.33
N VAL A 340 0.42 -17.34 -4.24
CA VAL A 340 0.99 -16.00 -4.01
C VAL A 340 1.76 -15.89 -2.71
N LYS A 341 1.28 -16.56 -1.66
CA LYS A 341 1.88 -16.49 -0.32
C LYS A 341 3.24 -17.19 -0.31
N THR A 342 3.33 -18.37 -0.92
CA THR A 342 4.58 -19.10 -1.13
C THR A 342 5.54 -18.30 -1.99
N LEU A 343 5.08 -17.77 -3.13
CA LEU A 343 5.90 -16.92 -4.00
C LEU A 343 6.42 -15.66 -3.25
N SER A 344 5.55 -14.98 -2.51
CA SER A 344 5.93 -13.80 -1.70
C SER A 344 6.98 -14.14 -0.65
N ALA A 345 6.86 -15.30 0.02
CA ALA A 345 7.84 -15.78 0.98
C ALA A 345 9.19 -16.11 0.30
N MET A 346 9.17 -16.82 -0.83
CA MET A 346 10.38 -17.13 -1.61
C MET A 346 11.09 -15.85 -2.09
N LEU A 347 10.34 -14.88 -2.55
CA LEU A 347 10.88 -13.60 -2.98
C LEU A 347 11.34 -12.71 -1.81
N GLY A 348 10.89 -12.95 -0.58
CA GLY A 348 11.17 -12.09 0.58
C GLY A 348 10.58 -10.69 0.39
N HIS A 349 9.33 -10.61 -0.01
CA HIS A 349 8.56 -9.37 -0.05
C HIS A 349 7.98 -9.08 1.34
N VAL A 350 8.14 -7.84 1.81
CA VAL A 350 7.59 -7.39 3.11
C VAL A 350 6.07 -7.27 3.05
N SER A 351 5.51 -7.04 1.85
CA SER A 351 4.08 -6.92 1.60
C SER A 351 3.68 -7.78 0.41
N ALA A 352 2.61 -8.54 0.57
CA ALA A 352 1.97 -9.29 -0.51
C ALA A 352 1.51 -8.37 -1.66
N THR A 353 1.23 -7.08 -1.38
CA THR A 353 0.88 -6.07 -2.39
C THR A 353 1.95 -5.98 -3.48
N THR A 354 3.25 -6.06 -3.11
CA THR A 354 4.34 -6.03 -4.10
C THR A 354 4.32 -7.25 -5.02
N THR A 355 3.84 -8.39 -4.53
CA THR A 355 3.66 -9.59 -5.35
C THR A 355 2.38 -9.44 -6.19
N LEU A 356 1.29 -8.91 -5.62
CA LEU A 356 0.03 -8.65 -6.32
C LEU A 356 0.19 -7.62 -7.45
N ASP A 357 1.06 -6.63 -7.31
CA ASP A 357 1.37 -5.67 -8.39
C ASP A 357 1.95 -6.36 -9.65
N ILE A 358 2.57 -7.54 -9.49
CA ILE A 358 3.01 -8.41 -10.59
C ILE A 358 1.80 -9.12 -11.23
N TYR A 359 0.72 -9.36 -10.46
CA TYR A 359 -0.51 -10.04 -10.90
C TYR A 359 -1.46 -9.20 -11.74
N THR A 360 -1.28 -7.90 -11.84
CA THR A 360 -2.12 -7.06 -12.72
C THR A 360 -2.03 -7.49 -14.19
N HIS A 361 -1.08 -8.37 -14.50
CA HIS A 361 -0.90 -9.02 -15.80
C HIS A 361 -1.26 -10.52 -15.76
N ILE A 362 -2.46 -10.87 -15.22
CA ILE A 362 -3.01 -12.21 -15.36
C ILE A 362 -3.18 -12.48 -16.87
N THR A 363 -2.34 -13.35 -17.42
CA THR A 363 -2.44 -13.72 -18.82
C THR A 363 -3.70 -14.56 -19.05
N GLY A 364 -4.30 -14.48 -20.25
CA GLY A 364 -5.42 -15.33 -20.62
C GLY A 364 -5.10 -16.82 -20.47
N ASP A 365 -3.82 -17.20 -20.56
CA ASP A 365 -3.32 -18.56 -20.34
C ASP A 365 -3.42 -18.99 -18.87
N MET A 366 -3.15 -18.12 -17.93
CA MET A 366 -3.34 -18.40 -16.50
C MET A 366 -4.82 -18.61 -16.15
N GLN A 367 -5.73 -17.83 -16.76
CA GLN A 367 -7.17 -18.02 -16.58
C GLN A 367 -7.63 -19.36 -17.19
N ARG A 368 -7.14 -19.71 -18.38
CA ARG A 368 -7.43 -21.02 -19.02
C ARG A 368 -6.86 -22.18 -18.21
N ALA A 369 -5.64 -22.09 -17.70
CA ALA A 369 -5.04 -23.11 -16.86
C ALA A 369 -5.78 -23.29 -15.53
N ALA A 370 -6.21 -22.19 -14.91
CA ALA A 370 -7.04 -22.23 -13.70
C ALA A 370 -8.41 -22.86 -13.98
N ALA A 371 -9.08 -22.47 -15.09
CA ALA A 371 -10.34 -23.05 -15.50
C ALA A 371 -10.20 -24.57 -15.79
N ALA A 372 -9.14 -24.97 -16.51
CA ALA A 372 -8.86 -26.39 -16.78
C ALA A 372 -8.49 -27.18 -15.51
N SER A 373 -7.89 -26.54 -14.50
CA SER A 373 -7.61 -27.18 -13.21
C SER A 373 -8.89 -27.36 -12.39
N ILE A 374 -9.77 -26.35 -12.41
CA ILE A 374 -11.10 -26.41 -11.79
C ILE A 374 -11.94 -27.49 -12.49
N ASP A 375 -11.94 -27.50 -13.82
CA ASP A 375 -12.69 -28.47 -14.62
C ASP A 375 -12.21 -29.90 -14.33
N ARG A 376 -10.89 -30.15 -14.27
CA ARG A 376 -10.33 -31.46 -13.86
C ARG A 376 -10.72 -31.85 -12.43
N SER A 377 -10.83 -30.88 -11.52
CA SER A 377 -11.20 -31.14 -10.13
C SER A 377 -12.69 -31.38 -9.98
N ILE A 378 -13.51 -30.66 -10.74
CA ILE A 378 -14.98 -30.80 -10.75
C ILE A 378 -15.40 -31.94 -11.66
N GLY A 379 -14.79 -32.09 -12.84
CA GLY A 379 -15.08 -33.13 -13.81
C GLY A 379 -14.85 -34.53 -13.26
N LYS A 380 -13.76 -34.76 -12.50
CA LYS A 380 -13.52 -36.02 -11.78
C LYS A 380 -14.55 -36.29 -10.67
N ALA A 381 -15.20 -35.26 -10.14
CA ALA A 381 -16.24 -35.40 -9.12
C ALA A 381 -17.64 -35.54 -9.73
N ALA A 382 -17.88 -35.02 -10.94
CA ALA A 382 -19.18 -34.98 -11.59
C ALA A 382 -19.43 -36.10 -12.61
N LEU A 383 -18.38 -36.63 -13.24
CA LEU A 383 -18.46 -37.71 -14.22
C LEU A 383 -17.99 -39.01 -13.55
N ARG A 384 -18.95 -39.79 -13.01
CA ARG A 384 -18.78 -41.22 -12.74
C ARG A 384 -18.76 -41.97 -14.07
N GLU A 385 -17.67 -41.93 -14.80
CA GLU A 385 -17.37 -42.96 -15.80
C GLU A 385 -16.46 -43.99 -15.16
N GLU A 386 -16.89 -45.24 -15.30
CA GLU A 386 -16.22 -46.45 -14.83
C GLU A 386 -14.80 -46.51 -15.42
N ALA A 387 -13.81 -46.27 -14.59
CA ALA A 387 -12.42 -46.61 -14.86
C ALA A 387 -11.88 -47.39 -13.65
N GLU A 388 -11.22 -48.50 -13.96
CA GLU A 388 -10.71 -49.54 -13.06
C GLU A 388 -9.95 -49.01 -11.83
N PRO A 389 -9.90 -49.78 -10.73
CA PRO A 389 -9.57 -49.28 -9.40
C PRO A 389 -8.06 -49.10 -9.21
N GLU A 390 -7.54 -47.88 -9.28
CA GLU A 390 -6.33 -47.53 -8.56
C GLU A 390 -6.70 -47.11 -7.13
N GLN A 391 -6.35 -48.00 -6.20
CA GLN A 391 -6.50 -47.80 -4.76
C GLN A 391 -5.66 -46.63 -4.28
N LYS A 392 -6.33 -45.54 -3.82
CA LYS A 392 -5.92 -44.67 -2.71
C LYS A 392 -7.08 -43.78 -2.29
N GLY A 393 -7.66 -44.09 -1.11
CA GLY A 393 -8.32 -43.15 -0.22
C GLY A 393 -9.53 -42.40 -0.81
N ILE A 394 -10.64 -43.10 -1.12
CA ILE A 394 -11.93 -42.43 -1.31
C ILE A 394 -12.41 -42.00 0.07
N VAL A 395 -12.39 -40.70 0.33
CA VAL A 395 -13.14 -40.12 1.45
C VAL A 395 -14.61 -40.29 1.11
N ASP A 396 -15.32 -41.15 1.88
CA ASP A 396 -16.76 -41.30 1.79
C ASP A 396 -17.42 -40.02 2.34
N PHE A 397 -17.53 -39.01 1.46
CA PHE A 397 -18.16 -37.73 1.80
C PHE A 397 -19.64 -37.81 1.38
N GLN A 398 -20.51 -38.01 2.36
CA GLN A 398 -21.93 -37.77 2.17
C GLN A 398 -22.21 -36.27 2.33
N PRO A 399 -22.79 -35.60 1.30
CA PRO A 399 -23.10 -34.19 1.40
C PRO A 399 -24.13 -33.97 2.50
N TYR A 400 -23.79 -33.09 3.46
CA TYR A 400 -24.74 -32.66 4.48
C TYR A 400 -25.90 -31.90 3.82
N VAL A 401 -27.02 -32.56 3.65
CA VAL A 401 -28.28 -31.94 3.24
C VAL A 401 -28.90 -31.31 4.48
N GLY A 402 -28.42 -30.11 4.84
CA GLY A 402 -29.02 -29.32 5.91
C GLY A 402 -30.50 -29.10 5.62
N LYS A 403 -31.37 -29.38 6.60
CA LYS A 403 -32.82 -29.11 6.50
C LYS A 403 -32.99 -27.64 6.11
N LYS A 404 -33.41 -27.36 4.86
CA LYS A 404 -33.74 -26.00 4.43
C LYS A 404 -34.91 -25.52 5.30
N ARG A 405 -34.69 -24.45 6.09
CA ARG A 405 -35.75 -23.82 6.86
C ARG A 405 -36.83 -23.28 5.91
N LYS A 406 -38.07 -23.36 6.31
CA LYS A 406 -39.19 -22.80 5.53
C LYS A 406 -38.98 -21.29 5.34
N PRO A 407 -39.26 -20.71 4.18
CA PRO A 407 -39.20 -19.26 3.98
C PRO A 407 -40.00 -18.53 5.06
N GLY A 408 -39.40 -17.47 5.66
CA GLY A 408 -40.04 -16.68 6.72
C GLY A 408 -39.73 -17.12 8.16
N THR A 409 -38.90 -18.16 8.37
CA THR A 409 -38.50 -18.60 9.72
C THR A 409 -37.16 -18.06 10.24
N GLY A 410 -36.57 -17.10 9.52
CA GLY A 410 -35.25 -16.54 9.88
C GLY A 410 -34.11 -17.55 9.77
N CYS A 411 -32.92 -17.17 10.21
CA CYS A 411 -31.76 -18.07 10.31
C CYS A 411 -31.12 -17.97 11.69
N VAL A 412 -30.51 -19.06 12.15
CA VAL A 412 -29.67 -19.09 13.34
C VAL A 412 -28.27 -19.52 12.92
N SER A 413 -27.27 -18.72 13.26
CA SER A 413 -25.86 -18.95 12.96
C SER A 413 -25.08 -19.00 14.28
N GLU A 414 -24.09 -19.85 14.36
CA GLU A 414 -23.12 -19.88 15.45
C GLU A 414 -22.00 -18.88 15.12
N LEU A 415 -21.74 -17.93 16.02
CA LEU A 415 -20.70 -16.93 15.87
C LEU A 415 -19.39 -17.39 16.51
N ASN A 416 -19.49 -18.10 17.63
CA ASN A 416 -18.39 -18.77 18.33
C ASN A 416 -18.97 -19.85 19.26
N ASP A 417 -18.10 -20.63 19.91
CA ASP A 417 -18.45 -21.79 20.75
C ASP A 417 -19.50 -21.53 21.86
N HIS A 418 -19.86 -20.26 22.12
CA HIS A 418 -20.77 -19.87 23.19
C HIS A 418 -21.77 -18.78 22.79
N LEU A 419 -21.89 -18.44 21.51
CA LEU A 419 -22.79 -17.37 21.07
C LEU A 419 -23.46 -17.70 19.74
N PHE A 420 -24.78 -17.68 19.75
CA PHE A 420 -25.64 -17.88 18.58
C PHE A 420 -26.33 -16.57 18.21
N GLU A 421 -26.40 -16.27 16.91
CA GLU A 421 -27.14 -15.15 16.33
C GLU A 421 -28.37 -15.68 15.58
N GLY A 422 -29.54 -15.21 15.98
CA GLY A 422 -30.77 -15.39 15.22
C GLY A 422 -31.07 -14.11 14.41
N ARG A 423 -31.29 -14.26 13.12
CA ARG A 423 -31.57 -13.12 12.22
C ARG A 423 -32.88 -13.31 11.48
N TYR A 424 -33.69 -12.27 11.45
CA TYR A 424 -34.88 -12.18 10.62
C TYR A 424 -34.91 -10.90 9.79
N SER A 425 -35.15 -11.03 8.50
CA SER A 425 -35.02 -9.92 7.53
C SER A 425 -36.20 -9.89 6.56
N PRO A 426 -37.41 -9.57 7.00
CA PRO A 426 -38.58 -9.49 6.14
C PRO A 426 -38.54 -8.25 5.24
N ILE A 427 -39.24 -8.34 4.11
CA ILE A 427 -39.55 -7.16 3.28
C ILE A 427 -40.82 -6.54 3.82
N TRP A 428 -40.76 -5.26 4.14
CA TRP A 428 -41.88 -4.49 4.67
C TRP A 428 -42.82 -4.02 3.55
N PRO A 429 -44.07 -3.65 3.87
CA PRO A 429 -45.05 -3.21 2.87
C PRO A 429 -44.61 -2.01 2.02
N ASP A 430 -43.69 -1.17 2.54
CA ASP A 430 -43.05 -0.05 1.81
C ASP A 430 -41.94 -0.51 0.82
N GLY A 431 -41.69 -1.84 0.72
CA GLY A 431 -40.66 -2.44 -0.11
C GLY A 431 -39.24 -2.35 0.45
N THR A 432 -39.04 -1.88 1.68
CA THR A 432 -37.75 -1.88 2.35
C THR A 432 -37.51 -3.20 3.10
N GLN A 433 -36.25 -3.61 3.21
CA GLN A 433 -35.86 -4.80 3.96
C GLN A 433 -35.36 -4.38 5.34
N HIS A 434 -36.03 -4.85 6.38
CA HIS A 434 -35.62 -4.61 7.77
C HIS A 434 -35.03 -5.88 8.37
N SER A 435 -33.80 -5.79 8.88
CA SER A 435 -33.11 -6.88 9.55
C SER A 435 -33.01 -6.58 11.04
N ARG A 436 -33.44 -7.53 11.88
CA ARG A 436 -33.19 -7.51 13.34
C ARG A 436 -32.54 -8.83 13.75
N ASN A 437 -31.68 -8.75 14.75
CA ASN A 437 -30.92 -9.89 15.26
C ASN A 437 -31.23 -10.09 16.74
N VAL A 438 -31.17 -11.33 17.18
CA VAL A 438 -31.21 -11.74 18.60
C VAL A 438 -29.99 -12.59 18.90
N TYR A 439 -29.52 -12.58 20.13
CA TYR A 439 -28.35 -13.31 20.56
C TYR A 439 -28.67 -14.18 21.79
N ALA A 440 -28.06 -15.35 21.87
CA ALA A 440 -28.19 -16.26 22.99
C ALA A 440 -26.95 -17.14 23.14
N HIS A 441 -26.76 -17.71 24.32
CA HIS A 441 -25.64 -18.60 24.59
C HIS A 441 -25.87 -20.05 24.18
N THR A 442 -27.13 -20.45 23.94
CA THR A 442 -27.50 -21.76 23.41
C THR A 442 -28.33 -21.59 22.14
N ARG A 443 -28.33 -22.63 21.32
CA ARG A 443 -29.07 -22.63 20.06
C ARG A 443 -30.57 -22.62 20.30
N GLU A 444 -31.04 -23.37 21.28
CA GLU A 444 -32.45 -23.48 21.67
C GLU A 444 -32.99 -22.13 22.13
N GLU A 445 -32.29 -21.46 23.04
CA GLU A 445 -32.63 -20.13 23.52
C GLU A 445 -32.65 -19.09 22.38
N CYS A 446 -31.69 -19.20 21.46
CA CYS A 446 -31.63 -18.33 20.28
C CYS A 446 -32.83 -18.57 19.34
N GLU A 447 -33.28 -19.82 19.17
CA GLU A 447 -34.46 -20.15 18.36
C GLU A 447 -35.76 -19.63 19.00
N GLU A 448 -35.88 -19.68 20.33
CA GLU A 448 -37.03 -19.10 21.05
C GLU A 448 -37.08 -17.57 20.90
N LYS A 449 -35.95 -16.90 21.15
CA LYS A 449 -35.83 -15.45 20.96
C LYS A 449 -36.10 -15.04 19.51
N LEU A 450 -35.67 -15.85 18.55
CA LEU A 450 -35.91 -15.59 17.13
C LEU A 450 -37.42 -15.76 16.78
N LYS A 451 -38.12 -16.75 17.35
CA LYS A 451 -39.56 -16.91 17.17
C LYS A 451 -40.33 -15.70 17.72
N ALA A 452 -39.97 -15.24 18.92
CA ALA A 452 -40.56 -14.04 19.52
C ALA A 452 -40.34 -12.80 18.62
N LEU A 453 -39.10 -12.58 18.15
CA LEU A 453 -38.77 -11.50 17.25
C LEU A 453 -39.56 -11.55 15.93
N ILE A 454 -39.74 -12.74 15.36
CA ILE A 454 -40.52 -12.93 14.12
C ILE A 454 -41.97 -12.56 14.34
N THR A 455 -42.55 -12.92 15.49
CA THR A 455 -43.92 -12.58 15.85
C THR A 455 -44.09 -11.06 15.98
N GLU A 456 -43.22 -10.41 16.74
CA GLU A 456 -43.19 -8.95 16.92
C GLU A 456 -43.11 -8.22 15.56
N MET A 457 -42.13 -8.58 14.73
CA MET A 457 -41.93 -7.95 13.43
C MET A 457 -43.10 -8.21 12.44
N ASN A 458 -43.77 -9.34 12.55
CA ASN A 458 -44.95 -9.62 11.73
C ASN A 458 -46.18 -8.82 12.19
N GLU A 459 -46.34 -8.57 13.49
CA GLU A 459 -47.39 -7.68 14.02
C GLU A 459 -47.16 -6.23 13.58
N GLU A 460 -45.93 -5.73 13.71
CA GLU A 460 -45.56 -4.40 13.20
C GLU A 460 -45.85 -4.29 11.69
N ARG A 461 -45.48 -5.33 10.93
CA ARG A 461 -45.71 -5.40 9.50
C ARG A 461 -47.21 -5.41 9.14
N LYS A 462 -48.02 -6.07 9.96
CA LYS A 462 -49.48 -6.11 9.78
C LYS A 462 -50.10 -4.74 10.03
N LYS A 463 -49.75 -4.07 11.11
CA LYS A 463 -50.17 -2.70 11.43
C LYS A 463 -49.79 -1.72 10.29
N LEU A 464 -48.58 -1.81 9.81
CA LEU A 464 -48.10 -1.00 8.69
C LEU A 464 -48.87 -1.27 7.39
N LYS A 465 -49.21 -2.54 7.14
CA LYS A 465 -50.01 -2.93 5.96
C LYS A 465 -51.45 -2.39 6.05
N GLU A 466 -52.05 -2.41 7.22
CA GLU A 466 -53.38 -1.83 7.49
C GLU A 466 -53.39 -0.30 7.26
N GLN A 467 -52.34 0.40 7.66
CA GLN A 467 -52.18 1.83 7.35
C GLN A 467 -51.99 2.13 5.86
N LEU A 468 -51.51 1.15 5.08
CA LEU A 468 -51.28 1.28 3.64
C LEU A 468 -52.55 0.96 2.81
N THR A 469 -53.51 0.20 3.31
CA THR A 469 -54.70 -0.21 2.57
C THR A 469 -55.74 0.88 2.38
N GLY A 470 -55.61 2.04 3.05
CA GLY A 470 -56.58 3.14 2.98
C GLY A 470 -56.50 4.08 1.75
N ILE A 471 -55.46 4.01 0.91
CA ILE A 471 -55.27 4.90 -0.25
C ILE A 471 -54.68 4.08 -1.40
N ALA A 472 -55.43 3.89 -2.49
CA ALA A 472 -55.01 3.18 -3.68
C ALA A 472 -53.88 3.96 -4.39
N PRO A 473 -52.79 3.30 -4.82
CA PRO A 473 -51.76 3.95 -5.63
C PRO A 473 -52.34 4.33 -7.01
N PRO A 474 -51.88 5.44 -7.64
CA PRO A 474 -52.27 5.77 -9.02
C PRO A 474 -51.95 4.58 -9.97
N GLU A 475 -52.86 4.30 -10.89
CA GLU A 475 -52.80 3.10 -11.76
C GLU A 475 -51.55 2.96 -12.67
N LYS A 476 -50.71 4.05 -12.80
CA LYS A 476 -49.60 4.13 -13.76
C LYS A 476 -48.25 4.47 -13.14
N LEU A 477 -47.89 3.89 -11.99
CA LEU A 477 -46.53 4.08 -11.44
C LEU A 477 -45.58 2.93 -11.85
N THR A 478 -44.36 3.30 -12.32
CA THR A 478 -43.29 2.31 -12.54
C THR A 478 -42.85 1.67 -11.21
N LYS A 479 -42.24 0.50 -11.25
CA LYS A 479 -41.78 -0.23 -10.07
C LYS A 479 -40.90 0.59 -9.14
N LYS A 480 -40.07 1.50 -9.69
CA LYS A 480 -39.20 2.41 -8.93
C LYS A 480 -39.99 3.57 -8.31
N GLN A 481 -40.94 4.13 -9.03
CA GLN A 481 -41.83 5.19 -8.56
C GLN A 481 -42.75 4.70 -7.46
N ARG A 482 -43.31 3.49 -7.60
CA ARG A 482 -44.15 2.86 -6.58
C ARG A 482 -43.38 2.68 -5.26
N LYS A 483 -42.13 2.21 -5.33
CA LYS A 483 -41.28 2.04 -4.16
C LYS A 483 -40.97 3.35 -3.43
N LEU A 484 -40.75 4.43 -4.18
CA LEU A 484 -40.57 5.77 -3.61
C LEU A 484 -41.85 6.31 -3.01
N TRP A 485 -42.99 6.15 -3.70
CA TRP A 485 -44.30 6.57 -3.23
C TRP A 485 -44.73 5.88 -1.94
N ASP A 486 -44.59 4.52 -1.86
CA ASP A 486 -44.89 3.73 -0.67
C ASP A 486 -44.09 4.21 0.54
N TYR A 487 -42.80 4.50 0.36
CA TYR A 487 -41.94 4.99 1.45
C TYR A 487 -42.27 6.41 1.87
N MET A 488 -42.39 7.33 0.93
CA MET A 488 -42.71 8.73 1.23
C MET A 488 -44.08 8.90 1.89
N ARG A 489 -45.04 8.05 1.57
CA ARG A 489 -46.37 8.05 2.18
C ARG A 489 -46.34 7.73 3.67
N LEU A 490 -45.51 6.79 4.07
CA LEU A 490 -45.36 6.33 5.45
C LEU A 490 -44.46 7.25 6.29
N HIS A 491 -43.56 7.94 5.64
CA HIS A 491 -42.55 8.78 6.28
C HIS A 491 -42.66 10.23 5.77
N PRO A 492 -43.73 10.94 6.14
CA PRO A 492 -43.97 12.32 5.67
C PRO A 492 -42.89 13.31 6.13
N GLU A 493 -42.19 13.00 7.20
CA GLU A 493 -41.13 13.80 7.78
C GLU A 493 -39.80 13.72 6.99
N VAL A 494 -39.60 12.70 6.16
CA VAL A 494 -38.37 12.49 5.41
C VAL A 494 -38.44 13.18 4.05
N THR A 495 -37.77 14.33 3.94
CA THR A 495 -37.71 15.12 2.69
C THR A 495 -36.32 15.09 2.02
N GLU A 496 -35.30 14.62 2.72
CA GLU A 496 -33.93 14.65 2.25
C GLU A 496 -33.63 13.50 1.24
N PHE A 497 -33.16 13.86 0.02
CA PHE A 497 -32.92 12.90 -1.07
C PHE A 497 -31.89 11.83 -0.75
N SER A 498 -30.89 12.14 0.09
CA SER A 498 -29.88 11.17 0.55
C SER A 498 -30.50 10.09 1.43
N THR A 499 -31.36 10.50 2.35
CA THR A 499 -32.07 9.61 3.27
C THR A 499 -33.11 8.78 2.53
N LEU A 500 -33.89 9.36 1.64
CA LEU A 500 -34.84 8.65 0.78
C LEU A 500 -34.13 7.61 -0.11
N ALA A 501 -33.00 7.96 -0.73
CA ALA A 501 -32.22 7.05 -1.56
C ALA A 501 -31.72 5.85 -0.76
N LYS A 502 -31.15 6.10 0.42
CA LYS A 502 -30.63 5.07 1.32
C LYS A 502 -31.72 4.12 1.81
N ARG A 503 -32.89 4.66 2.18
CA ARG A 503 -34.01 3.88 2.72
C ARG A 503 -34.78 3.09 1.65
N THR A 504 -34.96 3.67 0.46
CA THR A 504 -35.66 3.00 -0.64
C THR A 504 -34.73 2.10 -1.49
N GLY A 505 -33.40 2.20 -1.32
CA GLY A 505 -32.42 1.49 -2.16
C GLY A 505 -32.42 1.96 -3.62
N LEU A 506 -32.86 3.19 -3.88
CA LEU A 506 -32.85 3.83 -5.20
C LEU A 506 -31.65 4.77 -5.32
N ALA A 507 -31.13 4.94 -6.55
CA ALA A 507 -30.08 5.93 -6.78
C ALA A 507 -30.58 7.36 -6.48
N ARG A 508 -29.76 8.20 -5.86
CA ARG A 508 -30.12 9.58 -5.48
C ARG A 508 -30.69 10.41 -6.64
N ASN A 509 -30.12 10.24 -7.84
CA ASN A 509 -30.62 10.89 -9.05
C ASN A 509 -32.01 10.40 -9.46
N THR A 510 -32.32 9.14 -9.23
CA THR A 510 -33.66 8.56 -9.47
C THR A 510 -34.68 9.14 -8.48
N VAL A 511 -34.30 9.26 -7.20
CA VAL A 511 -35.14 9.91 -6.17
C VAL A 511 -35.38 11.35 -6.55
N LYS A 512 -34.34 12.13 -6.87
CA LYS A 512 -34.47 13.56 -7.26
C LYS A 512 -35.38 13.73 -8.48
N LYS A 513 -35.28 12.85 -9.47
CA LYS A 513 -36.09 12.90 -10.69
C LYS A 513 -37.58 12.69 -10.42
N HIS A 514 -37.92 11.83 -9.46
CA HIS A 514 -39.33 11.46 -9.22
C HIS A 514 -39.95 12.10 -7.97
N TYR A 515 -39.17 12.80 -7.15
CA TYR A 515 -39.62 13.40 -5.88
C TYR A 515 -40.77 14.36 -6.06
N GLY A 516 -40.65 15.34 -6.96
CA GLY A 516 -41.69 16.36 -7.21
C GLY A 516 -43.02 15.73 -7.65
N MET A 517 -42.96 14.70 -8.51
CA MET A 517 -44.15 13.94 -8.91
C MET A 517 -44.79 13.20 -7.71
N MET A 518 -43.96 12.59 -6.83
CA MET A 518 -44.48 11.92 -5.64
C MET A 518 -45.10 12.87 -4.63
N VAL A 519 -44.52 14.07 -4.43
CA VAL A 519 -45.03 15.12 -3.58
C VAL A 519 -46.41 15.60 -4.09
N ALA A 520 -46.53 15.83 -5.41
CA ALA A 520 -47.80 16.21 -6.04
C ALA A 520 -48.90 15.14 -5.88
N ILE A 521 -48.54 13.85 -6.08
CA ILE A 521 -49.48 12.71 -5.92
C ILE A 521 -49.94 12.57 -4.47
N LEU A 522 -49.06 12.84 -3.51
CA LEU A 522 -49.34 12.75 -2.07
C LEU A 522 -50.08 14.00 -1.52
N GLY A 523 -50.38 15.00 -2.38
CA GLY A 523 -51.06 16.21 -1.97
C GLY A 523 -50.29 17.09 -0.98
N ARG A 524 -48.94 17.00 -0.98
CA ARG A 524 -48.07 17.80 -0.09
C ARG A 524 -47.68 19.09 -0.78
N LYS A 525 -47.72 20.19 -0.01
CA LYS A 525 -47.17 21.48 -0.43
C LYS A 525 -45.66 21.58 -0.19
#